data_7d522989a256469c68b9e5b19d194681
#
_entry.id   7d522989a256469c68b9e5b19d194681
#
_cell.length_a   1.000
_cell.length_b   1.000
_cell.length_c   1.000
_cell.angle_alpha   90.00
_cell.angle_beta   90.00
_cell.angle_gamma   90.00
#
_symmetry.space_group_name_H-M   'P 1'
#
loop_
_entity.id
_entity.type
_entity.pdbx_description
1 polymer ?
#
loop_
_entity_poly.entity_id
_entity_poly.type
_entity_poly.pdbx_seq_one_letter_code
_entity_poly.pdbx_strand_id
1 'polypeptide(L)'
;LNLGSTHESLLQETCRRLEGLVHESQIRVIGSKFHEYELKQQLQQVYPKFPEENLLLEPVGRNTAPAVLWGLNLLSVKDLQDPLLILPADHLIGDLKSFREAVSKAEDLCRSGFIVTFGIKPERPETGYGYLKSGSPLDHGYRLERFVEKPDEQKALEYLKSEEYTWNAGIFMSTAQVLMNAFQDHAGEMYSVFSEAKNDGADLLDQQIVQKLYQAVKNQSIDYAVMEHVQNAAVLPVSMDWSDLGSWESLYDISKKDVSGNVLRGNVISHDTKNSLIFSTKKLVTSIGVENLLIVETEDALLVCDLKKSQDVKKLVETLKEEDRHEYRFHTRVLRPWGSVTIIRAEKSMQIRMLEVNPRSWLSKQKHQHRSEHWVVIEGEAEILNGTERRTIAAGESTFIPKGTLHQLGNPTQNTLQLIEVQMGEHLGENDIERFE
;
A
#
# COMPACT_ATOMS: atom_id res chain seq x y z
N LEU A 1 3.22 -7.92 1.67
CA LEU A 1 4.49 -8.53 2.12
C LEU A 1 4.91 -7.87 3.43
N ASN A 2 5.24 -8.65 4.46
CA ASN A 2 5.84 -8.14 5.68
C ASN A 2 7.34 -7.93 5.40
N LEU A 3 7.70 -6.73 4.97
CA LEU A 3 9.08 -6.39 4.58
C LEU A 3 9.90 -5.83 5.74
N GLY A 4 9.24 -5.40 6.82
CA GLY A 4 9.88 -4.86 8.01
C GLY A 4 10.61 -5.89 8.88
N SER A 5 11.17 -5.44 9.98
CA SER A 5 11.82 -6.28 11.01
C SER A 5 10.80 -6.97 11.92
N THR A 6 9.56 -6.56 11.87
CA THR A 6 8.42 -7.05 12.65
C THR A 6 7.51 -7.94 11.80
N HIS A 7 6.53 -8.60 12.42
CA HIS A 7 5.46 -9.31 11.71
C HIS A 7 4.35 -8.36 11.23
N GLU A 8 4.50 -7.05 11.44
CA GLU A 8 3.54 -6.02 11.06
C GLU A 8 3.77 -5.55 9.61
N SER A 9 2.73 -5.02 8.98
CA SER A 9 2.83 -4.38 7.67
C SER A 9 3.42 -2.97 7.81
N LEU A 10 3.91 -2.38 6.70
CA LEU A 10 4.43 -1.01 6.69
C LEU A 10 3.37 0.02 7.13
N LEU A 11 2.10 -0.19 6.77
CA LEU A 11 0.99 0.62 7.28
C LEU A 11 0.88 0.53 8.80
N GLN A 12 0.95 -0.67 9.37
CA GLN A 12 0.89 -0.86 10.81
C GLN A 12 2.10 -0.25 11.51
N GLU A 13 3.31 -0.41 10.97
CA GLU A 13 4.51 0.25 11.48
C GLU A 13 4.39 1.78 11.40
N THR A 14 3.79 2.33 10.32
CA THR A 14 3.51 3.77 10.20
C THR A 14 2.54 4.24 11.26
N CYS A 15 1.49 3.49 11.54
CA CYS A 15 0.57 3.78 12.64
C CYS A 15 1.28 3.75 14.01
N ARG A 16 2.10 2.72 14.27
CA ARG A 16 2.84 2.59 15.53
C ARG A 16 3.80 3.76 15.80
N ARG A 17 4.44 4.30 14.76
CA ARG A 17 5.34 5.45 14.92
C ARG A 17 4.62 6.73 15.36
N LEU A 18 3.31 6.81 15.17
CA LEU A 18 2.47 7.93 15.60
C LEU A 18 1.99 7.81 17.05
N GLU A 19 2.16 6.65 17.69
CA GLU A 19 1.79 6.46 19.09
C GLU A 19 2.51 7.45 20.00
N GLY A 20 1.72 8.20 20.79
CA GLY A 20 2.23 9.24 21.68
C GLY A 20 2.49 10.60 21.02
N LEU A 21 2.40 10.71 19.68
CA LEU A 21 2.42 12.00 18.97
C LEU A 21 1.00 12.54 18.77
N VAL A 22 0.06 11.68 18.36
CA VAL A 22 -1.34 12.07 18.10
C VAL A 22 -2.28 10.99 18.63
N HIS A 23 -3.53 11.36 18.91
CA HIS A 23 -4.58 10.41 19.26
C HIS A 23 -5.14 9.73 18.00
N GLU A 24 -5.56 8.46 18.06
CA GLU A 24 -6.07 7.69 16.93
C GLU A 24 -7.21 8.37 16.16
N SER A 25 -8.05 9.16 16.85
CA SER A 25 -9.13 9.94 16.23
C SER A 25 -8.65 11.10 15.35
N GLN A 26 -7.38 11.49 15.46
CA GLN A 26 -6.75 12.54 14.64
C GLN A 26 -6.02 11.96 13.41
N ILE A 27 -5.91 10.65 13.31
CA ILE A 27 -5.27 9.97 12.19
C ILE A 27 -6.32 9.76 11.10
N ARG A 28 -6.00 10.17 9.88
CA ARG A 28 -6.72 9.82 8.65
C ARG A 28 -5.85 8.95 7.77
N VAL A 29 -6.42 7.88 7.28
CA VAL A 29 -5.75 6.98 6.32
C VAL A 29 -6.45 7.10 4.98
N ILE A 30 -5.70 7.43 3.95
CA ILE A 30 -6.21 7.55 2.58
C ILE A 30 -5.64 6.41 1.77
N GLY A 31 -6.49 5.62 1.14
CA GLY A 31 -6.05 4.47 0.37
C GLY A 31 -7.07 4.05 -0.68
N SER A 32 -6.68 3.12 -1.55
CA SER A 32 -7.55 2.64 -2.62
C SER A 32 -8.75 1.86 -2.07
N LYS A 33 -9.93 2.12 -2.60
CA LYS A 33 -11.15 1.34 -2.33
C LYS A 33 -10.98 -0.15 -2.62
N PHE A 34 -10.09 -0.50 -3.53
CA PHE A 34 -9.77 -1.89 -3.84
C PHE A 34 -9.19 -2.64 -2.63
N HIS A 35 -8.50 -1.94 -1.72
CA HIS A 35 -7.88 -2.49 -0.51
C HIS A 35 -8.67 -2.17 0.77
N GLU A 36 -9.94 -1.79 0.67
CA GLU A 36 -10.76 -1.37 1.82
C GLU A 36 -10.71 -2.39 2.96
N TYR A 37 -10.90 -3.67 2.65
CA TYR A 37 -10.96 -4.72 3.67
C TYR A 37 -9.61 -4.91 4.39
N GLU A 38 -8.53 -4.97 3.62
CA GLU A 38 -7.16 -5.10 4.15
C GLU A 38 -6.79 -3.90 5.02
N LEU A 39 -7.13 -2.70 4.59
CA LEU A 39 -6.88 -1.47 5.34
C LEU A 39 -7.64 -1.47 6.67
N LYS A 40 -8.94 -1.78 6.65
CA LYS A 40 -9.77 -1.88 7.87
C LYS A 40 -9.20 -2.91 8.84
N GLN A 41 -8.88 -4.10 8.37
CA GLN A 41 -8.34 -5.17 9.20
C GLN A 41 -7.00 -4.78 9.85
N GLN A 42 -6.07 -4.22 9.09
CA GLN A 42 -4.76 -3.82 9.59
C GLN A 42 -4.86 -2.66 10.58
N LEU A 43 -5.72 -1.67 10.32
CA LEU A 43 -5.93 -0.55 11.22
C LEU A 43 -6.57 -0.99 12.54
N GLN A 44 -7.57 -1.87 12.51
CA GLN A 44 -8.21 -2.40 13.72
C GLN A 44 -7.26 -3.24 14.59
N GLN A 45 -6.25 -3.88 14.01
CA GLN A 45 -5.22 -4.61 14.77
C GLN A 45 -4.32 -3.65 15.56
N VAL A 46 -4.06 -2.45 15.07
CA VAL A 46 -3.25 -1.42 15.76
C VAL A 46 -4.13 -0.53 16.64
N TYR A 47 -5.25 -0.10 16.12
CA TYR A 47 -6.22 0.80 16.75
C TYR A 47 -7.60 0.16 16.77
N PRO A 48 -7.96 -0.62 17.82
CA PRO A 48 -9.25 -1.34 17.88
C PRO A 48 -10.48 -0.44 17.78
N LYS A 49 -10.35 0.86 18.07
CA LYS A 49 -11.41 1.87 18.01
C LYS A 49 -11.20 2.90 16.90
N PHE A 50 -10.42 2.54 15.86
CA PHE A 50 -10.19 3.45 14.73
C PHE A 50 -11.51 3.92 14.12
N PRO A 51 -11.77 5.24 14.00
CA PRO A 51 -13.02 5.76 13.45
C PRO A 51 -13.14 5.40 11.95
N GLU A 52 -14.25 4.77 11.55
CA GLU A 52 -14.44 4.36 10.15
C GLU A 52 -14.45 5.55 9.19
N GLU A 53 -14.97 6.70 9.60
CA GLU A 53 -14.97 7.95 8.83
C GLU A 53 -13.59 8.53 8.56
N ASN A 54 -12.58 8.08 9.30
CA ASN A 54 -11.18 8.46 9.10
C ASN A 54 -10.45 7.57 8.08
N LEU A 55 -11.07 6.48 7.61
CA LEU A 55 -10.58 5.71 6.48
C LEU A 55 -11.20 6.25 5.18
N LEU A 56 -10.42 7.01 4.44
CA LEU A 56 -10.82 7.65 3.19
C LEU A 56 -10.44 6.75 2.01
N LEU A 57 -11.43 6.30 1.25
CA LEU A 57 -11.26 5.30 0.19
C LEU A 57 -11.32 5.96 -1.18
N GLU A 58 -10.16 6.09 -1.83
CA GLU A 58 -10.06 6.59 -3.20
C GLU A 58 -10.73 5.62 -4.19
N PRO A 59 -11.67 6.09 -5.01
CA PRO A 59 -12.34 5.25 -6.01
C PRO A 59 -11.42 4.87 -7.16
N VAL A 60 -10.41 5.70 -7.44
CA VAL A 60 -9.35 5.51 -8.43
C VAL A 60 -8.11 6.26 -7.98
N GLY A 61 -6.94 5.66 -8.14
CA GLY A 61 -5.67 6.33 -7.78
C GLY A 61 -5.38 7.53 -8.69
N ARG A 62 -5.16 8.70 -8.07
CA ARG A 62 -4.81 9.96 -8.74
C ARG A 62 -3.53 10.59 -8.19
N ASN A 63 -2.65 9.75 -7.61
CA ASN A 63 -1.43 10.19 -6.96
C ASN A 63 -1.70 11.01 -5.68
N THR A 64 -0.67 11.62 -5.07
CA THR A 64 -0.73 12.16 -3.70
C THR A 64 -1.43 13.51 -3.58
N ALA A 65 -1.40 14.38 -4.61
CA ALA A 65 -2.02 15.71 -4.49
C ALA A 65 -3.54 15.66 -4.26
N PRO A 66 -4.35 14.90 -5.04
CA PRO A 66 -5.79 14.81 -4.76
C PRO A 66 -6.10 14.17 -3.42
N ALA A 67 -5.33 13.17 -2.98
CA ALA A 67 -5.50 12.53 -1.69
C ALA A 67 -5.31 13.53 -0.53
N VAL A 68 -4.20 14.27 -0.55
CA VAL A 68 -3.92 15.31 0.46
C VAL A 68 -5.01 16.39 0.45
N LEU A 69 -5.38 16.89 -0.73
CA LEU A 69 -6.37 17.95 -0.86
C LEU A 69 -7.77 17.49 -0.39
N TRP A 70 -8.14 16.25 -0.65
CA TRP A 70 -9.37 15.65 -0.10
C TRP A 70 -9.34 15.64 1.43
N GLY A 71 -8.26 15.12 2.03
CA GLY A 71 -8.07 15.11 3.49
C GLY A 71 -8.15 16.50 4.12
N LEU A 72 -7.56 17.52 3.47
CA LEU A 72 -7.61 18.92 3.90
C LEU A 72 -9.04 19.49 3.90
N ASN A 73 -9.83 19.17 2.87
CA ASN A 73 -11.20 19.67 2.76
C ASN A 73 -12.17 19.06 3.79
N LEU A 74 -11.81 17.95 4.42
CA LEU A 74 -12.57 17.34 5.53
C LEU A 74 -12.23 17.95 6.91
N LEU A 75 -11.24 18.83 6.99
CA LEU A 75 -10.92 19.53 8.23
C LEU A 75 -11.94 20.62 8.55
N SER A 76 -12.19 20.81 9.83
CA SER A 76 -13.03 21.92 10.32
C SER A 76 -12.22 23.23 10.33
N VAL A 77 -12.92 24.36 10.31
CA VAL A 77 -12.29 25.70 10.31
C VAL A 77 -11.36 25.90 11.51
N LYS A 78 -11.71 25.35 12.68
CA LYS A 78 -10.89 25.45 13.91
C LYS A 78 -9.56 24.70 13.80
N ASP A 79 -9.48 23.66 12.95
CA ASP A 79 -8.31 22.80 12.84
C ASP A 79 -7.33 23.29 11.74
N LEU A 80 -7.69 24.37 11.02
CA LEU A 80 -6.88 24.87 9.89
C LEU A 80 -5.51 25.42 10.29
N GLN A 81 -5.36 25.88 11.53
CA GLN A 81 -4.10 26.42 12.05
C GLN A 81 -3.27 25.35 12.80
N ASP A 82 -3.81 24.15 12.98
CA ASP A 82 -3.09 23.08 13.62
C ASP A 82 -2.04 22.48 12.68
N PRO A 83 -0.87 22.05 13.22
CA PRO A 83 0.11 21.31 12.45
C PRO A 83 -0.46 20.00 11.93
N LEU A 84 -0.26 19.74 10.66
CA LEU A 84 -0.65 18.53 9.96
C LEU A 84 0.60 17.82 9.46
N LEU A 85 0.77 16.56 9.87
CA LEU A 85 1.86 15.69 9.40
C LEU A 85 1.32 14.73 8.33
N ILE A 86 1.93 14.74 7.16
CA ILE A 86 1.60 13.87 6.02
C ILE A 86 2.71 12.84 5.87
N LEU A 87 2.34 11.57 5.91
CA LEU A 87 3.27 10.43 5.85
C LEU A 87 2.88 9.46 4.73
N PRO A 88 3.84 8.98 3.94
CA PRO A 88 3.65 7.75 3.18
C PRO A 88 3.43 6.56 4.13
N ALA A 89 2.55 5.63 3.73
CA ALA A 89 2.21 4.47 4.55
C ALA A 89 3.12 3.24 4.29
N ASP A 90 4.06 3.36 3.36
CA ASP A 90 4.91 2.29 2.83
C ASP A 90 6.41 2.50 3.04
N HIS A 91 6.78 3.55 3.79
CA HIS A 91 8.18 3.84 4.12
C HIS A 91 8.60 3.20 5.45
N LEU A 92 9.85 2.75 5.51
CA LEU A 92 10.49 2.31 6.74
C LEU A 92 11.21 3.48 7.42
N ILE A 93 11.12 3.54 8.75
CA ILE A 93 11.89 4.42 9.63
C ILE A 93 12.41 3.56 10.78
N GLY A 94 13.73 3.36 10.85
CA GLY A 94 14.37 2.50 11.84
C GLY A 94 14.58 3.22 13.18
N ASP A 95 14.93 4.50 13.17
CA ASP A 95 15.14 5.30 14.38
C ASP A 95 13.91 6.18 14.69
N LEU A 96 12.99 5.62 15.47
CA LEU A 96 11.77 6.31 15.90
C LEU A 96 12.05 7.50 16.83
N LYS A 97 13.17 7.49 17.58
CA LYS A 97 13.52 8.61 18.46
C LYS A 97 13.89 9.82 17.61
N SER A 98 14.82 9.65 16.67
CA SER A 98 15.22 10.72 15.74
C SER A 98 14.05 11.23 14.91
N PHE A 99 13.13 10.34 14.50
CA PHE A 99 11.88 10.76 13.82
C PHE A 99 11.03 11.68 14.69
N ARG A 100 10.76 11.32 15.96
CA ARG A 100 9.96 12.13 16.88
C ARG A 100 10.59 13.49 17.20
N GLU A 101 11.91 13.51 17.38
CA GLU A 101 12.65 14.76 17.56
C GLU A 101 12.57 15.66 16.31
N ALA A 102 12.63 15.06 15.12
CA ALA A 102 12.47 15.79 13.86
C ALA A 102 11.06 16.34 13.70
N VAL A 103 10.01 15.58 14.05
CA VAL A 103 8.60 16.05 14.04
C VAL A 103 8.44 17.27 14.96
N SER A 104 9.02 17.26 16.18
CA SER A 104 8.96 18.40 17.10
C SER A 104 9.62 19.66 16.52
N LYS A 105 10.80 19.52 15.89
CA LYS A 105 11.47 20.65 15.21
C LYS A 105 10.70 21.15 13.98
N ALA A 106 10.08 20.24 13.24
CA ALA A 106 9.24 20.57 12.10
C ALA A 106 7.99 21.34 12.52
N GLU A 107 7.44 21.06 13.70
CA GLU A 107 6.28 21.78 14.25
C GLU A 107 6.59 23.27 14.47
N ASP A 108 7.75 23.63 14.97
CA ASP A 108 8.16 25.02 15.17
C ASP A 108 8.24 25.79 13.84
N LEU A 109 8.83 25.16 12.80
CA LEU A 109 8.87 25.74 11.46
C LEU A 109 7.48 25.83 10.82
N CYS A 110 6.64 24.82 11.01
CA CYS A 110 5.26 24.79 10.54
C CYS A 110 4.45 25.97 11.13
N ARG A 111 4.53 26.20 12.44
CA ARG A 111 3.88 27.34 13.12
C ARG A 111 4.42 28.70 12.65
N SER A 112 5.62 28.73 12.11
CA SER A 112 6.20 29.91 11.46
C SER A 112 5.77 30.11 9.99
N GLY A 113 4.82 29.28 9.50
CA GLY A 113 4.22 29.39 8.16
C GLY A 113 4.96 28.66 7.04
N PHE A 114 5.88 27.75 7.36
CA PHE A 114 6.56 26.95 6.37
C PHE A 114 5.83 25.63 6.06
N ILE A 115 5.97 25.17 4.81
CA ILE A 115 5.76 23.77 4.46
C ILE A 115 7.11 23.07 4.65
N VAL A 116 7.21 22.21 5.66
CA VAL A 116 8.45 21.52 6.03
C VAL A 116 8.50 20.17 5.33
N THR A 117 9.63 19.86 4.68
CA THR A 117 9.94 18.53 4.16
C THR A 117 11.18 17.97 4.85
N PHE A 118 11.25 16.64 5.00
CA PHE A 118 12.32 15.94 5.68
C PHE A 118 13.38 15.51 4.66
N GLY A 119 14.61 15.97 4.85
CA GLY A 119 15.73 15.73 3.96
C GLY A 119 16.64 14.62 4.48
N ILE A 120 16.86 13.57 3.70
CA ILE A 120 17.75 12.46 3.99
C ILE A 120 19.09 12.66 3.29
N LYS A 121 20.19 12.43 3.98
CA LYS A 121 21.53 12.56 3.35
C LYS A 121 21.69 11.53 2.23
N PRO A 122 22.02 11.96 0.99
CA PRO A 122 22.24 11.03 -0.11
C PRO A 122 23.50 10.18 0.12
N GLU A 123 23.39 8.88 -0.18
CA GLU A 123 24.50 7.93 -0.12
C GLU A 123 24.91 7.41 -1.51
N ARG A 124 24.03 7.60 -2.50
CA ARG A 124 24.18 7.18 -3.89
C ARG A 124 23.43 8.13 -4.84
N PRO A 125 23.69 8.09 -6.17
CA PRO A 125 22.97 8.91 -7.14
C PRO A 125 21.61 8.27 -7.49
N GLU A 126 20.63 8.38 -6.60
CA GLU A 126 19.31 7.78 -6.78
C GLU A 126 18.45 8.64 -7.72
N THR A 127 17.95 8.04 -8.80
CA THR A 127 17.10 8.72 -9.79
C THR A 127 15.60 8.57 -9.52
N GLY A 128 15.24 7.72 -8.57
CA GLY A 128 13.85 7.49 -8.16
C GLY A 128 13.33 8.51 -7.15
N TYR A 129 14.21 9.33 -6.56
CA TYR A 129 13.88 10.27 -5.48
C TYR A 129 13.88 11.72 -5.94
N GLY A 130 13.13 12.55 -5.20
CA GLY A 130 13.28 14.00 -5.24
C GLY A 130 14.54 14.46 -4.49
N TYR A 131 15.15 15.56 -4.94
CA TYR A 131 16.29 16.20 -4.32
C TYR A 131 15.94 17.61 -3.85
N LEU A 132 16.39 17.93 -2.62
CA LEU A 132 16.09 19.17 -1.91
C LEU A 132 17.38 19.96 -1.75
N LYS A 133 17.50 21.14 -2.39
CA LYS A 133 18.65 22.03 -2.17
C LYS A 133 18.42 22.91 -0.95
N SER A 134 19.34 22.87 -0.01
CA SER A 134 19.34 23.72 1.17
C SER A 134 19.77 25.16 0.82
N GLY A 135 18.96 26.13 1.24
CA GLY A 135 19.24 27.56 1.10
C GLY A 135 19.73 28.18 2.42
N SER A 136 19.23 29.38 2.76
CA SER A 136 19.60 30.07 3.99
C SER A 136 19.16 29.30 5.26
N PRO A 137 19.97 29.36 6.34
CA PRO A 137 19.64 28.66 7.58
C PRO A 137 18.39 29.25 8.27
N LEU A 138 17.66 28.40 8.97
CA LEU A 138 16.58 28.70 9.88
C LEU A 138 16.94 28.17 11.28
N ASP A 139 16.12 28.46 12.29
CA ASP A 139 16.32 27.96 13.66
C ASP A 139 16.46 26.43 13.71
N HIS A 140 15.66 25.75 12.88
CA HIS A 140 15.70 24.30 12.66
C HIS A 140 15.75 24.01 11.15
N GLY A 141 16.92 23.68 10.60
CA GLY A 141 17.07 23.36 9.18
C GLY A 141 17.32 24.56 8.28
N TYR A 142 16.81 24.57 7.07
CA TYR A 142 17.13 25.52 6.02
C TYR A 142 15.88 25.90 5.22
N ARG A 143 15.85 27.10 4.62
CA ARG A 143 14.90 27.39 3.55
C ARG A 143 15.14 26.40 2.41
N LEU A 144 14.08 25.91 1.79
CA LEU A 144 14.20 25.14 0.58
C LEU A 144 14.51 26.10 -0.60
N GLU A 145 15.71 26.00 -1.17
CA GLU A 145 16.10 26.82 -2.35
C GLU A 145 15.54 26.23 -3.63
N ARG A 146 15.56 24.90 -3.76
CA ARG A 146 15.07 24.20 -4.94
C ARG A 146 14.59 22.78 -4.59
N PHE A 147 13.50 22.41 -5.18
CA PHE A 147 13.00 21.03 -5.24
C PHE A 147 13.19 20.49 -6.66
N VAL A 148 13.76 19.30 -6.82
CA VAL A 148 13.94 18.65 -8.13
C VAL A 148 13.46 17.20 -8.01
N GLU A 149 12.36 16.88 -8.66
CA GLU A 149 11.79 15.53 -8.63
C GLU A 149 12.46 14.65 -9.70
N LYS A 150 12.98 13.50 -9.29
CA LYS A 150 13.51 12.42 -10.13
C LYS A 150 14.46 12.90 -11.22
N PRO A 151 15.64 13.45 -10.86
CA PRO A 151 16.63 13.91 -11.81
C PRO A 151 17.20 12.75 -12.65
N ASP A 152 17.82 13.10 -13.78
CA ASP A 152 18.64 12.14 -14.51
C ASP A 152 19.90 11.75 -13.70
N GLU A 153 20.54 10.65 -14.09
CA GLU A 153 21.69 10.07 -13.38
C GLU A 153 22.87 11.07 -13.28
N GLN A 154 23.10 11.88 -14.33
CA GLN A 154 24.18 12.86 -14.34
C GLN A 154 23.93 13.94 -13.28
N LYS A 155 22.72 14.47 -13.19
CA LYS A 155 22.36 15.46 -12.16
C LYS A 155 22.37 14.84 -10.77
N ALA A 156 21.90 13.60 -10.62
CA ALA A 156 21.96 12.91 -9.32
C ALA A 156 23.41 12.76 -8.83
N LEU A 157 24.36 12.44 -9.73
CA LEU A 157 25.79 12.40 -9.42
C LEU A 157 26.36 13.79 -9.04
N GLU A 158 25.93 14.84 -9.71
CA GLU A 158 26.31 16.21 -9.39
C GLU A 158 25.82 16.63 -8.00
N TYR A 159 24.54 16.33 -7.68
CA TYR A 159 23.94 16.63 -6.39
C TYR A 159 24.61 15.87 -5.22
N LEU A 160 24.95 14.59 -5.43
CA LEU A 160 25.68 13.80 -4.45
C LEU A 160 27.05 14.41 -4.13
N LYS A 161 27.77 14.92 -5.14
CA LYS A 161 29.11 15.52 -4.99
C LYS A 161 29.09 16.90 -4.35
N SER A 162 28.02 17.66 -4.50
CA SER A 162 27.92 19.03 -3.99
C SER A 162 27.71 19.11 -2.49
N GLU A 163 27.21 18.03 -1.87
CA GLU A 163 26.79 17.96 -0.45
C GLU A 163 25.74 19.01 -0.03
N GLU A 164 25.18 19.77 -0.99
CA GLU A 164 24.15 20.78 -0.72
C GLU A 164 22.73 20.20 -0.78
N TYR A 165 22.59 18.98 -1.29
CA TYR A 165 21.31 18.34 -1.52
C TYR A 165 21.03 17.22 -0.55
N THR A 166 19.76 17.07 -0.19
CA THR A 166 19.23 15.90 0.51
C THR A 166 18.16 15.23 -0.34
N TRP A 167 17.90 13.93 -0.13
CA TRP A 167 16.73 13.27 -0.71
C TRP A 167 15.45 13.72 -0.02
N ASN A 168 14.38 13.87 -0.76
CA ASN A 168 13.04 14.08 -0.22
C ASN A 168 12.51 12.78 0.38
N ALA A 169 12.26 12.77 1.68
CA ALA A 169 11.65 11.61 2.35
C ALA A 169 10.14 11.43 2.02
N GLY A 170 9.52 12.36 1.27
CA GLY A 170 8.09 12.31 1.02
C GLY A 170 7.23 12.57 2.25
N ILE A 171 7.84 13.04 3.34
CA ILE A 171 7.18 13.41 4.60
C ILE A 171 7.05 14.92 4.62
N PHE A 172 5.83 15.42 4.84
CA PHE A 172 5.55 16.86 4.87
C PHE A 172 4.85 17.25 6.16
N MET A 173 5.17 18.46 6.67
CA MET A 173 4.47 19.04 7.81
C MET A 173 4.17 20.52 7.54
N SER A 174 2.93 20.91 7.74
CA SER A 174 2.49 22.31 7.60
C SER A 174 1.17 22.52 8.34
N THR A 175 0.73 23.78 8.52
CA THR A 175 -0.66 23.98 8.89
C THR A 175 -1.56 23.69 7.68
N ALA A 176 -2.79 23.23 7.94
CA ALA A 176 -3.72 22.94 6.86
C ALA A 176 -4.02 24.20 6.02
N GLN A 177 -4.08 25.38 6.66
CA GLN A 177 -4.30 26.66 5.96
C GLN A 177 -3.18 26.98 4.98
N VAL A 178 -1.92 26.81 5.37
CA VAL A 178 -0.76 27.07 4.51
C VAL A 178 -0.76 26.13 3.29
N LEU A 179 -1.06 24.85 3.52
CA LEU A 179 -1.19 23.87 2.42
C LEU A 179 -2.36 24.20 1.49
N MET A 180 -3.53 24.56 2.01
CA MET A 180 -4.69 24.96 1.20
C MET A 180 -4.38 26.17 0.33
N ASN A 181 -3.68 27.18 0.88
CA ASN A 181 -3.24 28.33 0.11
C ASN A 181 -2.26 27.91 -1.00
N ALA A 182 -1.31 27.04 -0.69
CA ALA A 182 -0.35 26.51 -1.68
C ALA A 182 -1.05 25.73 -2.82
N PHE A 183 -2.07 24.92 -2.50
CA PHE A 183 -2.89 24.28 -3.53
C PHE A 183 -3.68 25.29 -4.37
N GLN A 184 -4.24 26.30 -3.74
CA GLN A 184 -4.97 27.37 -4.46
C GLN A 184 -4.06 28.11 -5.44
N ASP A 185 -2.83 28.45 -5.01
CA ASP A 185 -1.88 29.23 -5.81
C ASP A 185 -1.23 28.44 -6.95
N HIS A 186 -0.93 27.14 -6.74
CA HIS A 186 -0.13 26.34 -7.66
C HIS A 186 -0.90 25.20 -8.33
N ALA A 187 -2.03 24.77 -7.77
CA ALA A 187 -2.89 23.72 -8.31
C ALA A 187 -4.37 24.14 -8.32
N GLY A 188 -4.65 25.38 -8.70
CA GLY A 188 -5.96 26.04 -8.59
C GLY A 188 -7.12 25.27 -9.21
N GLU A 189 -6.93 24.63 -10.38
CA GLU A 189 -7.96 23.79 -11.01
C GLU A 189 -8.37 22.62 -10.09
N MET A 190 -7.38 21.93 -9.49
CA MET A 190 -7.64 20.82 -8.57
C MET A 190 -8.26 21.32 -7.27
N TYR A 191 -7.77 22.44 -6.75
CA TYR A 191 -8.31 23.09 -5.54
C TYR A 191 -9.78 23.45 -5.72
N SER A 192 -10.17 24.07 -6.84
CA SER A 192 -11.56 24.48 -7.14
C SER A 192 -12.51 23.29 -7.10
N VAL A 193 -12.14 22.14 -7.67
CA VAL A 193 -12.99 20.94 -7.69
C VAL A 193 -13.46 20.52 -6.29
N PHE A 194 -12.56 20.49 -5.31
CA PHE A 194 -12.91 20.08 -3.95
C PHE A 194 -13.54 21.23 -3.15
N SER A 195 -13.04 22.45 -3.29
CA SER A 195 -13.53 23.60 -2.52
C SER A 195 -14.94 24.04 -2.95
N GLU A 196 -15.26 24.00 -4.23
CA GLU A 196 -16.61 24.28 -4.74
C GLU A 196 -17.60 23.24 -4.24
N ALA A 197 -17.27 21.94 -4.37
CA ALA A 197 -18.12 20.88 -3.85
C ALA A 197 -18.41 21.06 -2.33
N LYS A 198 -17.38 21.37 -1.55
CA LYS A 198 -17.55 21.66 -0.11
C LYS A 198 -18.44 22.86 0.14
N ASN A 199 -18.23 23.97 -0.59
CA ASN A 199 -19.01 25.20 -0.46
C ASN A 199 -20.48 25.01 -0.87
N ASP A 200 -20.74 24.13 -1.83
CA ASP A 200 -22.08 23.74 -2.25
C ASP A 200 -22.78 22.77 -1.27
N GLY A 201 -22.10 22.43 -0.17
CA GLY A 201 -22.62 21.57 0.89
C GLY A 201 -22.60 20.09 0.57
N ALA A 202 -21.75 19.66 -0.41
CA ALA A 202 -21.58 18.25 -0.72
C ALA A 202 -20.94 17.49 0.45
N ASP A 203 -21.45 16.28 0.72
CA ASP A 203 -20.81 15.37 1.66
C ASP A 203 -19.56 14.73 1.03
N LEU A 204 -18.38 15.18 1.41
CA LEU A 204 -17.11 14.66 0.90
C LEU A 204 -16.76 13.26 1.45
N LEU A 205 -17.62 12.63 2.23
CA LEU A 205 -17.52 11.21 2.62
C LEU A 205 -18.42 10.31 1.74
N ASP A 206 -19.38 10.91 0.99
CA ASP A 206 -20.21 10.17 0.05
C ASP A 206 -19.36 9.66 -1.13
N GLN A 207 -19.31 8.34 -1.30
CA GLN A 207 -18.49 7.67 -2.32
C GLN A 207 -18.87 8.03 -3.77
N GLN A 208 -20.14 8.38 -4.04
CA GLN A 208 -20.56 8.78 -5.39
C GLN A 208 -20.08 10.21 -5.71
N ILE A 209 -20.09 11.08 -4.71
CA ILE A 209 -19.56 12.44 -4.83
C ILE A 209 -18.05 12.38 -5.03
N VAL A 210 -17.33 11.64 -4.16
CA VAL A 210 -15.88 11.47 -4.25
C VAL A 210 -15.46 10.88 -5.60
N GLN A 211 -16.22 9.92 -6.13
CA GLN A 211 -15.95 9.36 -7.47
C GLN A 211 -15.99 10.42 -8.57
N LYS A 212 -16.96 11.35 -8.53
CA LYS A 212 -17.05 12.45 -9.51
C LYS A 212 -15.88 13.42 -9.37
N LEU A 213 -15.50 13.78 -8.13
CA LEU A 213 -14.36 14.66 -7.87
C LEU A 213 -13.06 14.04 -8.40
N TYR A 214 -12.81 12.74 -8.12
CA TYR A 214 -11.62 12.04 -8.60
C TYR A 214 -11.57 11.85 -10.12
N GLN A 215 -12.71 11.81 -10.79
CA GLN A 215 -12.77 11.82 -12.26
C GLN A 215 -12.40 13.19 -12.85
N ALA A 216 -12.70 14.28 -12.13
CA ALA A 216 -12.47 15.64 -12.58
C ALA A 216 -11.02 16.14 -12.35
N VAL A 217 -10.26 15.51 -11.44
CA VAL A 217 -8.90 15.97 -11.10
C VAL A 217 -7.82 15.26 -11.89
N LYS A 218 -6.71 15.95 -12.10
CA LYS A 218 -5.51 15.41 -12.75
C LYS A 218 -4.80 14.40 -11.84
N ASN A 219 -4.17 13.39 -12.46
CA ASN A 219 -3.27 12.47 -11.77
C ASN A 219 -1.91 13.14 -11.58
N GLN A 220 -1.63 13.64 -10.37
CA GLN A 220 -0.42 14.40 -10.09
C GLN A 220 0.01 14.23 -8.62
N SER A 221 1.33 14.14 -8.35
CA SER A 221 1.85 14.12 -6.98
C SER A 221 1.87 15.53 -6.38
N ILE A 222 1.85 15.62 -5.05
CA ILE A 222 2.00 16.89 -4.32
C ILE A 222 3.35 17.55 -4.63
N ASP A 223 4.38 16.75 -4.92
CA ASP A 223 5.70 17.22 -5.27
C ASP A 223 5.63 18.12 -6.52
N TYR A 224 5.05 17.61 -7.61
CA TYR A 224 4.87 18.37 -8.84
C TYR A 224 3.77 19.43 -8.77
N ALA A 225 2.69 19.19 -8.03
CA ALA A 225 1.56 20.12 -8.00
C ALA A 225 1.84 21.36 -7.14
N VAL A 226 2.64 21.20 -6.07
CA VAL A 226 2.83 22.20 -5.03
C VAL A 226 4.30 22.41 -4.71
N MET A 227 5.05 21.36 -4.33
CA MET A 227 6.36 21.52 -3.69
C MET A 227 7.45 22.12 -4.60
N GLU A 228 7.41 21.88 -5.89
CA GLU A 228 8.34 22.50 -6.85
C GLU A 228 8.14 24.02 -7.03
N HIS A 229 6.99 24.55 -6.59
CA HIS A 229 6.57 25.93 -6.88
C HIS A 229 6.52 26.84 -5.65
N VAL A 230 6.35 26.28 -4.44
CA VAL A 230 6.19 27.08 -3.22
C VAL A 230 7.47 27.79 -2.83
N GLN A 231 7.33 29.03 -2.30
CA GLN A 231 8.45 29.84 -1.84
C GLN A 231 8.66 29.76 -0.31
N ASN A 232 7.64 29.32 0.43
CA ASN A 232 7.66 29.19 1.87
C ASN A 232 7.88 27.75 2.33
N ALA A 233 8.76 27.01 1.64
CA ALA A 233 9.16 25.67 2.07
C ALA A 233 10.47 25.71 2.87
N ALA A 234 10.60 24.75 3.81
CA ALA A 234 11.80 24.49 4.58
C ALA A 234 12.20 23.02 4.46
N VAL A 235 13.50 22.75 4.43
CA VAL A 235 14.05 21.40 4.51
C VAL A 235 14.66 21.19 5.89
N LEU A 236 14.25 20.12 6.55
CA LEU A 236 14.80 19.66 7.82
C LEU A 236 15.67 18.42 7.58
N PRO A 237 17.01 18.54 7.58
CA PRO A 237 17.89 17.39 7.46
C PRO A 237 17.74 16.45 8.65
N VAL A 238 17.54 15.16 8.38
CA VAL A 238 17.34 14.14 9.42
C VAL A 238 18.10 12.86 9.09
N SER A 239 18.52 12.15 10.15
CA SER A 239 19.04 10.79 10.07
C SER A 239 18.12 9.93 10.96
N MET A 240 17.35 9.03 10.36
CA MET A 240 16.33 8.23 11.04
C MET A 240 16.20 6.82 10.47
N ASP A 241 17.26 6.33 9.82
CA ASP A 241 17.28 5.03 9.14
C ASP A 241 16.09 4.85 8.20
N TRP A 242 15.90 5.87 7.36
CA TRP A 242 14.78 5.95 6.42
C TRP A 242 15.06 5.18 5.14
N SER A 243 14.04 4.50 4.64
CA SER A 243 13.99 3.93 3.29
C SER A 243 12.56 3.96 2.76
N ASP A 244 12.41 4.25 1.46
CA ASP A 244 11.12 4.14 0.76
C ASP A 244 10.75 2.70 0.43
N LEU A 245 11.65 1.73 0.64
CA LEU A 245 11.50 0.33 0.23
C LEU A 245 11.06 0.15 -1.24
N GLY A 246 11.38 1.13 -2.08
CA GLY A 246 10.99 1.17 -3.48
C GLY A 246 11.65 0.11 -4.36
N SER A 247 12.67 -0.60 -3.83
CA SER A 247 13.36 -1.67 -4.53
C SER A 247 13.80 -2.79 -3.58
N TRP A 248 14.06 -3.96 -4.13
CA TRP A 248 14.66 -5.08 -3.40
C TRP A 248 16.10 -4.76 -2.93
N GLU A 249 16.83 -3.92 -3.68
CA GLU A 249 18.15 -3.42 -3.28
C GLU A 249 18.05 -2.56 -2.02
N SER A 250 17.07 -1.66 -1.94
CA SER A 250 16.79 -0.87 -0.73
C SER A 250 16.49 -1.76 0.47
N LEU A 251 15.71 -2.85 0.27
CA LEU A 251 15.46 -3.83 1.33
C LEU A 251 16.74 -4.55 1.76
N TYR A 252 17.62 -4.92 0.82
CA TYR A 252 18.91 -5.54 1.11
C TYR A 252 19.81 -4.60 1.92
N ASP A 253 19.89 -3.32 1.53
CA ASP A 253 20.75 -2.33 2.18
C ASP A 253 20.43 -2.15 3.66
N ILE A 254 19.16 -2.04 4.01
CA ILE A 254 18.70 -1.82 5.39
C ILE A 254 18.58 -3.10 6.22
N SER A 255 18.61 -4.28 5.59
CA SER A 255 18.46 -5.56 6.30
C SER A 255 19.76 -5.97 6.97
N LYS A 256 19.64 -6.63 8.15
CA LYS A 256 20.79 -7.25 8.82
C LYS A 256 21.35 -8.38 7.96
N LYS A 257 22.62 -8.28 7.63
CA LYS A 257 23.36 -9.25 6.81
C LYS A 257 24.04 -10.31 7.69
N ASP A 258 24.17 -11.52 7.17
CA ASP A 258 25.00 -12.56 7.75
C ASP A 258 26.51 -12.27 7.54
N VAL A 259 27.37 -13.17 8.02
CA VAL A 259 28.84 -13.03 7.91
C VAL A 259 29.35 -13.06 6.46
N SER A 260 28.57 -13.57 5.51
CA SER A 260 28.84 -13.61 4.09
C SER A 260 28.18 -12.48 3.31
N GLY A 261 27.55 -11.52 4.00
CA GLY A 261 26.86 -10.41 3.37
C GLY A 261 25.46 -10.76 2.84
N ASN A 262 24.88 -11.90 3.20
CA ASN A 262 23.57 -12.28 2.71
C ASN A 262 22.43 -11.80 3.60
N VAL A 263 21.27 -11.58 2.99
CA VAL A 263 19.97 -11.43 3.65
C VAL A 263 19.11 -12.63 3.27
N LEU A 264 18.86 -13.52 4.23
CA LEU A 264 18.08 -14.74 4.04
C LEU A 264 16.77 -14.61 4.82
N ARG A 265 15.62 -14.68 4.14
CA ARG A 265 14.29 -14.58 4.74
C ARG A 265 13.39 -15.72 4.29
N GLY A 266 12.67 -16.31 5.24
CA GLY A 266 11.76 -17.44 4.98
C GLY A 266 12.47 -18.80 4.99
N ASN A 267 12.00 -19.75 4.19
CA ASN A 267 12.51 -21.11 4.15
C ASN A 267 13.70 -21.21 3.18
N VAL A 268 14.89 -20.82 3.64
CA VAL A 268 16.11 -20.71 2.81
C VAL A 268 17.26 -21.53 3.38
N ILE A 269 17.95 -22.28 2.54
CA ILE A 269 19.21 -22.96 2.85
C ILE A 269 20.27 -22.48 1.84
N SER A 270 21.41 -21.97 2.31
CA SER A 270 22.48 -21.46 1.44
C SER A 270 23.84 -22.05 1.79
N HIS A 271 24.63 -22.38 0.77
CA HIS A 271 26.04 -22.77 0.87
C HIS A 271 26.87 -21.97 -0.13
N ASP A 272 28.04 -21.47 0.30
CA ASP A 272 28.94 -20.68 -0.56
C ASP A 272 28.23 -19.54 -1.31
N THR A 273 27.23 -18.92 -0.64
CA THR A 273 26.44 -17.82 -1.17
C THR A 273 26.92 -16.52 -0.53
N LYS A 274 27.10 -15.46 -1.33
CA LYS A 274 27.63 -14.17 -0.86
C LYS A 274 26.83 -13.00 -1.40
N ASN A 275 26.74 -11.91 -0.60
CA ASN A 275 26.17 -10.62 -1.00
C ASN A 275 24.83 -10.73 -1.71
N SER A 276 23.96 -11.63 -1.28
CA SER A 276 22.71 -11.97 -1.95
C SER A 276 21.51 -11.75 -1.04
N LEU A 277 20.38 -11.33 -1.64
CA LEU A 277 19.08 -11.31 -0.98
C LEU A 277 18.27 -12.50 -1.48
N ILE A 278 17.92 -13.41 -0.57
CA ILE A 278 17.04 -14.54 -0.86
C ILE A 278 15.82 -14.45 0.04
N PHE A 279 14.66 -14.28 -0.59
CA PHE A 279 13.36 -14.17 0.07
C PHE A 279 12.45 -15.30 -0.41
N SER A 280 11.91 -16.07 0.53
CA SER A 280 10.94 -17.13 0.25
C SER A 280 9.69 -16.93 1.09
N THR A 281 8.53 -16.98 0.45
CA THR A 281 7.25 -16.89 1.15
C THR A 281 6.77 -18.26 1.63
N LYS A 282 7.06 -19.33 0.91
CA LYS A 282 6.50 -20.66 1.20
C LYS A 282 7.41 -21.82 0.84
N LYS A 283 7.97 -21.84 -0.38
CA LYS A 283 8.78 -22.96 -0.88
C LYS A 283 10.17 -22.92 -0.27
N LEU A 284 10.78 -24.13 -0.12
CA LEU A 284 12.19 -24.19 0.19
C LEU A 284 13.02 -23.66 -0.99
N VAL A 285 13.80 -22.62 -0.76
CA VAL A 285 14.77 -22.07 -1.70
C VAL A 285 16.17 -22.47 -1.26
N THR A 286 16.93 -23.10 -2.15
CA THR A 286 18.32 -23.48 -1.88
C THR A 286 19.27 -22.80 -2.85
N SER A 287 20.44 -22.37 -2.39
CA SER A 287 21.48 -21.74 -3.20
C SER A 287 22.86 -22.30 -2.87
N ILE A 288 23.69 -22.51 -3.89
CA ILE A 288 25.07 -22.98 -3.76
C ILE A 288 25.98 -22.24 -4.74
N GLY A 289 27.08 -21.64 -4.22
CA GLY A 289 28.13 -21.07 -5.05
C GLY A 289 27.69 -19.85 -5.87
N VAL A 290 26.74 -19.06 -5.37
CA VAL A 290 26.21 -17.87 -6.05
C VAL A 290 26.58 -16.59 -5.32
N GLU A 291 26.63 -15.47 -6.05
CA GLU A 291 27.02 -14.18 -5.51
C GLU A 291 26.25 -13.03 -6.17
N ASN A 292 25.96 -11.97 -5.37
CA ASN A 292 25.31 -10.75 -5.83
C ASN A 292 23.93 -10.97 -6.47
N LEU A 293 23.17 -11.96 -6.02
CA LEU A 293 21.86 -12.28 -6.56
C LEU A 293 20.72 -11.75 -5.68
N LEU A 294 19.66 -11.38 -6.37
CA LEU A 294 18.31 -11.27 -5.83
C LEU A 294 17.51 -12.52 -6.24
N ILE A 295 17.02 -13.25 -5.25
CA ILE A 295 16.12 -14.40 -5.45
C ILE A 295 14.87 -14.16 -4.61
N VAL A 296 13.73 -14.03 -5.27
CA VAL A 296 12.43 -13.82 -4.61
C VAL A 296 11.46 -14.89 -5.06
N GLU A 297 11.04 -15.73 -4.13
CA GLU A 297 10.03 -16.75 -4.35
C GLU A 297 8.70 -16.28 -3.74
N THR A 298 7.65 -16.33 -4.55
CA THR A 298 6.26 -16.16 -4.15
C THR A 298 5.45 -17.40 -4.54
N GLU A 299 4.19 -17.48 -4.13
CA GLU A 299 3.35 -18.66 -4.44
C GLU A 299 3.21 -18.90 -5.95
N ASP A 300 3.26 -17.85 -6.77
CA ASP A 300 2.97 -17.82 -8.20
C ASP A 300 4.19 -17.57 -9.09
N ALA A 301 5.29 -17.03 -8.56
CA ALA A 301 6.43 -16.67 -9.36
C ALA A 301 7.78 -16.87 -8.63
N LEU A 302 8.84 -16.98 -9.42
CA LEU A 302 10.22 -16.95 -8.95
C LEU A 302 10.99 -15.91 -9.77
N LEU A 303 11.50 -14.88 -9.09
CA LEU A 303 12.42 -13.91 -9.68
C LEU A 303 13.85 -14.27 -9.31
N VAL A 304 14.75 -14.30 -10.30
CA VAL A 304 16.19 -14.37 -10.12
C VAL A 304 16.84 -13.30 -10.99
N CYS A 305 17.59 -12.40 -10.39
CA CYS A 305 18.34 -11.39 -11.12
C CYS A 305 19.61 -10.96 -10.36
N ASP A 306 20.47 -10.19 -11.01
CA ASP A 306 21.51 -9.44 -10.32
C ASP A 306 20.87 -8.45 -9.35
N LEU A 307 21.38 -8.38 -8.11
CA LEU A 307 20.81 -7.53 -7.05
C LEU A 307 20.75 -6.05 -7.48
N LYS A 308 21.77 -5.55 -8.18
CA LYS A 308 21.85 -4.17 -8.68
C LYS A 308 20.89 -3.88 -9.85
N LYS A 309 20.32 -4.94 -10.46
CA LYS A 309 19.33 -4.81 -11.55
C LYS A 309 17.89 -4.97 -11.05
N SER A 310 17.67 -4.93 -9.75
CA SER A 310 16.34 -5.09 -9.16
C SER A 310 15.31 -4.08 -9.67
N GLN A 311 15.73 -2.88 -10.08
CA GLN A 311 14.87 -1.87 -10.71
C GLN A 311 14.32 -2.29 -12.08
N ASP A 312 15.04 -3.16 -12.81
CA ASP A 312 14.65 -3.63 -14.14
C ASP A 312 13.47 -4.62 -14.12
N VAL A 313 13.03 -5.06 -12.94
CA VAL A 313 11.82 -5.90 -12.76
C VAL A 313 10.59 -5.30 -13.43
N LYS A 314 10.51 -3.97 -13.53
CA LYS A 314 9.44 -3.26 -14.25
C LYS A 314 9.29 -3.74 -15.71
N LYS A 315 10.39 -4.03 -16.39
CA LYS A 315 10.39 -4.52 -17.78
C LYS A 315 9.75 -5.91 -17.88
N LEU A 316 9.99 -6.78 -16.89
CA LEU A 316 9.36 -8.11 -16.85
C LEU A 316 7.84 -7.98 -16.60
N VAL A 317 7.43 -7.05 -15.75
CA VAL A 317 5.99 -6.78 -15.52
C VAL A 317 5.31 -6.27 -16.80
N GLU A 318 5.98 -5.45 -17.60
CA GLU A 318 5.47 -5.00 -18.90
C GLU A 318 5.30 -6.18 -19.86
N THR A 319 6.28 -7.07 -19.94
CA THR A 319 6.17 -8.31 -20.75
C THR A 319 5.00 -9.19 -20.27
N LEU A 320 4.84 -9.38 -18.96
CA LEU A 320 3.69 -10.14 -18.42
C LEU A 320 2.35 -9.53 -18.80
N LYS A 321 2.26 -8.19 -18.87
CA LYS A 321 1.06 -7.47 -19.32
C LYS A 321 0.80 -7.67 -20.81
N GLU A 322 1.84 -7.58 -21.64
CA GLU A 322 1.76 -7.77 -23.09
C GLU A 322 1.33 -9.21 -23.43
N GLU A 323 1.80 -10.19 -22.67
CA GLU A 323 1.44 -11.61 -22.83
C GLU A 323 0.08 -11.96 -22.16
N ASP A 324 -0.59 -11.01 -21.56
CA ASP A 324 -1.87 -11.18 -20.84
C ASP A 324 -1.80 -12.26 -19.72
N ARG A 325 -0.67 -12.36 -19.06
CA ARG A 325 -0.43 -13.31 -17.97
C ARG A 325 -1.25 -12.93 -16.74
N HIS A 326 -1.71 -13.93 -15.97
CA HIS A 326 -2.51 -13.68 -14.76
C HIS A 326 -1.67 -13.25 -13.56
N GLU A 327 -0.38 -13.59 -13.53
CA GLU A 327 0.55 -13.33 -12.42
C GLU A 327 0.72 -11.85 -12.12
N TYR A 328 0.51 -10.95 -13.09
CA TYR A 328 0.57 -9.52 -12.84
C TYR A 328 -0.76 -8.92 -12.36
N ARG A 329 -1.90 -9.64 -12.54
CA ARG A 329 -3.24 -9.11 -12.25
C ARG A 329 -3.75 -9.47 -10.87
N PHE A 330 -3.44 -10.67 -10.40
CA PHE A 330 -4.07 -11.24 -9.20
C PHE A 330 -3.03 -11.89 -8.31
N HIS A 331 -3.09 -11.55 -7.02
CA HIS A 331 -2.42 -12.35 -6.02
C HIS A 331 -3.09 -13.73 -5.92
N THR A 332 -2.33 -14.75 -5.65
CA THR A 332 -2.86 -16.11 -5.41
C THR A 332 -3.88 -16.13 -4.26
N ARG A 333 -3.68 -15.31 -3.23
CA ARG A 333 -4.62 -15.13 -2.13
C ARG A 333 -5.27 -13.73 -2.18
N VAL A 334 -6.60 -13.72 -2.21
CA VAL A 334 -7.42 -12.50 -2.20
C VAL A 334 -8.28 -12.48 -0.94
N LEU A 335 -8.17 -11.42 -0.15
CA LEU A 335 -9.01 -11.20 1.03
C LEU A 335 -10.38 -10.70 0.62
N ARG A 336 -11.41 -11.16 1.36
CA ARG A 336 -12.82 -10.79 1.15
C ARG A 336 -13.46 -10.48 2.52
N PRO A 337 -14.57 -9.73 2.59
CA PRO A 337 -15.24 -9.43 3.86
C PRO A 337 -15.62 -10.69 4.66
N TRP A 338 -15.88 -11.78 3.98
CA TRP A 338 -16.26 -13.06 4.58
C TRP A 338 -15.08 -14.01 4.84
N GLY A 339 -13.84 -13.67 4.44
CA GLY A 339 -12.67 -14.53 4.60
C GLY A 339 -11.62 -14.36 3.53
N SER A 340 -11.13 -15.44 2.92
CA SER A 340 -10.16 -15.37 1.83
C SER A 340 -10.37 -16.45 0.77
N VAL A 341 -9.87 -16.17 -0.43
CA VAL A 341 -9.80 -17.12 -1.54
C VAL A 341 -8.34 -17.26 -1.95
N THR A 342 -7.83 -18.47 -1.97
CA THR A 342 -6.49 -18.78 -2.50
C THR A 342 -6.65 -19.64 -3.75
N ILE A 343 -6.13 -19.16 -4.89
CA ILE A 343 -6.10 -19.94 -6.13
C ILE A 343 -4.96 -20.95 -6.04
N ILE A 344 -5.31 -22.24 -6.03
CA ILE A 344 -4.33 -23.34 -6.00
C ILE A 344 -3.86 -23.69 -7.41
N ARG A 345 -4.79 -23.70 -8.38
CA ARG A 345 -4.52 -23.99 -9.78
C ARG A 345 -5.56 -23.31 -10.67
N ALA A 346 -5.12 -22.72 -11.76
CA ALA A 346 -6.00 -22.14 -12.77
C ALA A 346 -5.59 -22.63 -14.17
N GLU A 347 -6.57 -23.10 -14.93
CA GLU A 347 -6.46 -23.50 -16.33
C GLU A 347 -7.63 -22.89 -17.12
N LYS A 348 -7.61 -23.00 -18.43
CA LYS A 348 -8.62 -22.37 -19.30
C LYS A 348 -10.08 -22.72 -18.94
N SER A 349 -10.32 -23.97 -18.51
CA SER A 349 -11.67 -24.50 -18.25
C SER A 349 -11.85 -25.04 -16.83
N MET A 350 -10.82 -24.90 -15.95
CA MET A 350 -10.87 -25.38 -14.58
C MET A 350 -10.12 -24.43 -13.65
N GLN A 351 -10.68 -24.20 -12.47
CA GLN A 351 -9.98 -23.51 -11.39
C GLN A 351 -10.18 -24.25 -10.05
N ILE A 352 -9.11 -24.43 -9.30
CA ILE A 352 -9.14 -24.99 -7.93
C ILE A 352 -8.79 -23.87 -6.96
N ARG A 353 -9.66 -23.66 -5.98
CA ARG A 353 -9.51 -22.63 -4.96
C ARG A 353 -9.58 -23.24 -3.56
N MET A 354 -8.85 -22.69 -2.62
CA MET A 354 -9.09 -22.83 -1.19
C MET A 354 -9.86 -21.61 -0.71
N LEU A 355 -11.00 -21.84 -0.07
CA LEU A 355 -11.77 -20.80 0.61
C LEU A 355 -11.61 -20.96 2.12
N GLU A 356 -11.27 -19.86 2.79
CA GLU A 356 -11.30 -19.74 4.24
C GLU A 356 -12.44 -18.77 4.59
N VAL A 357 -13.46 -19.25 5.29
CA VAL A 357 -14.63 -18.43 5.66
C VAL A 357 -14.58 -18.13 7.14
N ASN A 358 -14.57 -16.84 7.48
CA ASN A 358 -14.53 -16.34 8.85
C ASN A 358 -15.72 -16.87 9.66
N PRO A 359 -15.61 -16.98 10.99
CA PRO A 359 -16.74 -17.26 11.88
C PRO A 359 -17.93 -16.34 11.60
N ARG A 360 -19.13 -16.90 11.59
CA ARG A 360 -20.39 -16.14 11.40
C ARG A 360 -20.42 -15.30 10.12
N SER A 361 -19.83 -15.80 9.05
CA SER A 361 -19.75 -15.09 7.76
C SER A 361 -20.35 -15.90 6.62
N TRP A 362 -20.95 -15.18 5.66
CA TRP A 362 -21.59 -15.76 4.48
C TRP A 362 -21.11 -15.08 3.21
N LEU A 363 -20.93 -15.87 2.15
CA LEU A 363 -20.80 -15.35 0.79
C LEU A 363 -22.15 -14.81 0.32
N SER A 364 -22.16 -13.93 -0.67
CA SER A 364 -23.40 -13.49 -1.31
C SER A 364 -24.14 -14.69 -1.94
N LYS A 365 -25.47 -14.66 -1.95
CA LYS A 365 -26.23 -15.56 -2.81
C LYS A 365 -25.86 -15.27 -4.26
N GLN A 366 -25.54 -16.30 -5.03
CA GLN A 366 -25.02 -16.13 -6.39
C GLN A 366 -25.42 -17.27 -7.32
N LYS A 367 -25.30 -17.03 -8.61
CA LYS A 367 -25.55 -17.99 -9.67
C LYS A 367 -24.55 -17.80 -10.80
N HIS A 368 -24.15 -18.89 -11.45
CA HIS A 368 -23.23 -18.89 -12.59
C HIS A 368 -23.85 -19.59 -13.79
N GLN A 369 -23.77 -18.97 -14.95
CA GLN A 369 -24.38 -19.53 -16.17
C GLN A 369 -23.42 -20.47 -16.90
N HIS A 370 -22.10 -20.23 -16.81
CA HIS A 370 -21.10 -20.89 -17.65
C HIS A 370 -20.24 -21.90 -16.91
N ARG A 371 -20.32 -21.94 -15.56
CA ARG A 371 -19.55 -22.87 -14.75
C ARG A 371 -20.38 -23.62 -13.72
N SER A 372 -19.93 -24.82 -13.39
CA SER A 372 -20.36 -25.59 -12.21
C SER A 372 -19.29 -25.57 -11.14
N GLU A 373 -19.67 -25.84 -9.91
CA GLU A 373 -18.76 -25.85 -8.76
C GLU A 373 -18.90 -27.14 -7.96
N HIS A 374 -17.79 -27.66 -7.45
CA HIS A 374 -17.79 -28.77 -6.52
C HIS A 374 -17.05 -28.31 -5.25
N TRP A 375 -17.71 -28.36 -4.11
CA TRP A 375 -17.20 -27.93 -2.82
C TRP A 375 -16.90 -29.12 -1.94
N VAL A 376 -15.74 -29.17 -1.31
CA VAL A 376 -15.31 -30.19 -0.35
C VAL A 376 -14.88 -29.49 0.92
N VAL A 377 -15.55 -29.75 2.04
CA VAL A 377 -15.18 -29.18 3.32
C VAL A 377 -13.95 -29.89 3.88
N ILE A 378 -12.93 -29.12 4.22
CA ILE A 378 -11.66 -29.63 4.77
C ILE A 378 -11.67 -29.54 6.30
N GLU A 379 -12.16 -28.39 6.83
CA GLU A 379 -12.22 -28.14 8.25
C GLU A 379 -13.46 -27.28 8.59
N GLY A 380 -14.13 -27.61 9.69
CA GLY A 380 -15.33 -26.90 10.14
C GLY A 380 -16.63 -27.47 9.59
N GLU A 381 -17.68 -26.66 9.62
CA GLU A 381 -19.02 -26.98 9.13
C GLU A 381 -19.52 -25.85 8.24
N ALA A 382 -20.03 -26.20 7.06
CA ALA A 382 -20.56 -25.26 6.08
C ALA A 382 -22.09 -25.36 5.99
N GLU A 383 -22.78 -24.23 6.10
CA GLU A 383 -24.19 -24.12 5.69
C GLU A 383 -24.25 -23.81 4.20
N ILE A 384 -24.96 -24.63 3.44
CA ILE A 384 -25.05 -24.52 1.98
C ILE A 384 -26.50 -24.38 1.56
N LEU A 385 -26.77 -23.35 0.75
CA LEU A 385 -27.95 -23.26 -0.10
C LEU A 385 -27.59 -23.79 -1.49
N ASN A 386 -28.34 -24.77 -2.01
CA ASN A 386 -28.19 -25.31 -3.36
C ASN A 386 -29.56 -25.39 -4.01
N GLY A 387 -29.90 -24.44 -4.86
CA GLY A 387 -31.27 -24.26 -5.37
C GLY A 387 -32.25 -23.85 -4.28
N THR A 388 -33.14 -24.75 -3.88
CA THR A 388 -34.09 -24.55 -2.77
C THR A 388 -33.73 -25.32 -1.51
N GLU A 389 -32.72 -26.18 -1.58
CA GLU A 389 -32.29 -27.03 -0.47
C GLU A 389 -31.26 -26.30 0.38
N ARG A 390 -31.50 -26.27 1.70
CA ARG A 390 -30.49 -25.85 2.68
C ARG A 390 -30.03 -27.06 3.48
N ARG A 391 -28.73 -27.21 3.62
CA ARG A 391 -28.15 -28.27 4.42
C ARG A 391 -26.81 -27.86 5.03
N THR A 392 -26.42 -28.48 6.11
CA THR A 392 -25.09 -28.38 6.69
C THR A 392 -24.26 -29.58 6.23
N ILE A 393 -23.01 -29.34 5.86
CA ILE A 393 -22.03 -30.38 5.57
C ILE A 393 -20.78 -30.15 6.43
N ALA A 394 -20.21 -31.25 6.90
CA ALA A 394 -19.05 -31.28 7.80
C ALA A 394 -17.75 -31.61 7.03
N ALA A 395 -16.62 -31.56 7.74
CA ALA A 395 -15.33 -31.96 7.20
C ALA A 395 -15.36 -33.36 6.58
N GLY A 396 -14.83 -33.51 5.36
CA GLY A 396 -14.84 -34.72 4.55
C GLY A 396 -16.07 -34.87 3.65
N GLU A 397 -17.12 -34.06 3.85
CA GLU A 397 -18.32 -34.08 2.98
C GLU A 397 -18.17 -33.08 1.82
N SER A 398 -19.00 -33.29 0.77
CA SER A 398 -18.95 -32.47 -0.43
C SER A 398 -20.33 -32.20 -1.02
N THR A 399 -20.39 -31.19 -1.88
CA THR A 399 -21.60 -30.88 -2.67
C THR A 399 -21.23 -30.44 -4.07
N PHE A 400 -22.10 -30.75 -5.02
CA PHE A 400 -22.00 -30.30 -6.40
C PHE A 400 -23.06 -29.22 -6.67
N ILE A 401 -22.65 -28.09 -7.24
CA ILE A 401 -23.48 -26.96 -7.65
C ILE A 401 -23.54 -26.95 -9.19
N PRO A 402 -24.68 -27.30 -9.79
CA PRO A 402 -24.83 -27.24 -11.24
C PRO A 402 -24.81 -25.80 -11.78
N LYS A 403 -24.49 -25.65 -13.07
CA LYS A 403 -24.64 -24.37 -13.79
C LYS A 403 -26.10 -23.86 -13.64
N GLY A 404 -26.25 -22.54 -13.51
CA GLY A 404 -27.54 -21.88 -13.39
C GLY A 404 -28.24 -22.05 -12.03
N THR A 405 -27.66 -22.74 -11.08
CA THR A 405 -28.26 -22.98 -9.76
C THR A 405 -27.93 -21.84 -8.81
N LEU A 406 -28.97 -21.27 -8.15
CA LEU A 406 -28.78 -20.31 -7.07
C LEU A 406 -28.14 -21.01 -5.86
N HIS A 407 -27.06 -20.47 -5.34
CA HIS A 407 -26.35 -21.07 -4.23
C HIS A 407 -25.74 -20.04 -3.28
N GLN A 408 -25.46 -20.46 -2.07
CA GLN A 408 -24.79 -19.67 -1.04
C GLN A 408 -23.96 -20.58 -0.15
N LEU A 409 -22.79 -20.10 0.26
CA LEU A 409 -21.94 -20.73 1.27
C LEU A 409 -21.93 -19.85 2.52
N GLY A 410 -22.06 -20.45 3.68
CA GLY A 410 -21.94 -19.78 4.96
C GLY A 410 -21.19 -20.60 6.01
N ASN A 411 -20.58 -19.92 6.95
CA ASN A 411 -19.98 -20.48 8.16
C ASN A 411 -20.82 -20.08 9.38
N PRO A 412 -21.72 -20.96 9.88
CA PRO A 412 -22.56 -20.64 11.03
C PRO A 412 -21.81 -20.76 12.37
N THR A 413 -20.57 -21.26 12.39
CA THR A 413 -19.83 -21.63 13.58
C THR A 413 -18.97 -20.48 14.13
N GLN A 414 -18.27 -20.74 15.25
CA GLN A 414 -17.30 -19.82 15.87
C GLN A 414 -15.85 -20.06 15.38
N ASN A 415 -15.63 -21.14 14.62
CA ASN A 415 -14.31 -21.48 14.08
C ASN A 415 -14.25 -21.16 12.60
N THR A 416 -13.06 -20.95 12.06
CA THR A 416 -12.85 -20.75 10.62
C THR A 416 -13.27 -22.02 9.87
N LEU A 417 -14.02 -21.85 8.77
CA LEU A 417 -14.34 -22.92 7.85
C LEU A 417 -13.31 -22.91 6.70
N GLN A 418 -12.80 -24.11 6.37
CA GLN A 418 -11.93 -24.28 5.20
C GLN A 418 -12.56 -25.27 4.21
N LEU A 419 -12.59 -24.90 2.95
CA LEU A 419 -13.08 -25.78 1.89
C LEU A 419 -12.29 -25.62 0.58
N ILE A 420 -12.25 -26.68 -0.22
CA ILE A 420 -11.78 -26.65 -1.59
C ILE A 420 -12.99 -26.48 -2.50
N GLU A 421 -12.88 -25.53 -3.41
CA GLU A 421 -13.80 -25.28 -4.49
C GLU A 421 -13.15 -25.64 -5.84
N VAL A 422 -13.75 -26.54 -6.58
CA VAL A 422 -13.36 -26.86 -7.96
C VAL A 422 -14.39 -26.29 -8.90
N GLN A 423 -13.99 -25.29 -9.69
CA GLN A 423 -14.81 -24.68 -10.73
C GLN A 423 -14.50 -25.29 -12.09
N MET A 424 -15.52 -25.64 -12.86
CA MET A 424 -15.37 -26.19 -14.22
C MET A 424 -16.34 -25.52 -15.19
N GLY A 425 -15.83 -24.99 -16.29
CA GLY A 425 -16.66 -24.32 -17.30
C GLY A 425 -15.87 -23.59 -18.36
N GLU A 426 -16.59 -23.04 -19.33
CA GLU A 426 -15.99 -22.30 -20.43
C GLU A 426 -15.60 -20.88 -20.05
N HIS A 427 -16.23 -20.33 -18.98
CA HIS A 427 -15.96 -19.01 -18.45
C HIS A 427 -15.92 -19.04 -16.94
N LEU A 428 -14.77 -18.69 -16.35
CA LEU A 428 -14.50 -18.74 -14.91
C LEU A 428 -14.31 -17.34 -14.29
N GLY A 429 -14.52 -16.27 -15.08
CA GLY A 429 -14.33 -14.89 -14.64
C GLY A 429 -15.40 -14.41 -13.65
N GLU A 430 -15.10 -13.33 -12.92
CA GLU A 430 -16.07 -12.71 -11.98
C GLU A 430 -17.31 -12.12 -12.68
N ASN A 431 -17.25 -11.83 -13.95
CA ASN A 431 -18.37 -11.37 -14.76
C ASN A 431 -19.43 -12.46 -15.08
N ASP A 432 -19.15 -13.75 -14.76
CA ASP A 432 -20.17 -14.83 -14.73
C ASP A 432 -20.96 -14.88 -13.41
N ILE A 433 -20.63 -14.01 -12.43
CA ILE A 433 -21.29 -14.03 -11.13
C ILE A 433 -22.51 -13.10 -11.15
N GLU A 434 -23.68 -13.67 -11.08
CA GLU A 434 -24.94 -12.96 -10.82
C GLU A 434 -25.23 -13.02 -9.32
N ARG A 435 -25.21 -11.86 -8.61
CA ARG A 435 -25.41 -11.78 -7.17
C ARG A 435 -26.84 -11.38 -6.84
N PHE A 436 -27.38 -11.96 -5.78
CA PHE A 436 -28.74 -11.73 -5.27
C PHE A 436 -28.68 -11.29 -3.82
N GLU A 437 -29.56 -10.39 -3.40
CA GLU A 437 -29.75 -9.94 -2.03
C GLU A 437 -30.38 -11.01 -1.12
#